data_13daad4af2241480c8d3057cb08566cf
#
_entry.id   13daad4af2241480c8d3057cb08566cf
#
_cell.length_a   1.000
_cell.length_b   1.000
_cell.length_c   1.000
_cell.angle_alpha   90.00
_cell.angle_beta   90.00
_cell.angle_gamma   90.00
#
_symmetry.space_group_name_H-M   'P 1'
#
loop_
_entity.id
_entity.type
_entity.pdbx_description
1 polymer ?
#
loop_
_entity_poly.entity_id
_entity_poly.type
_entity_poly.pdbx_seq_one_letter_code
_entity_poly.pdbx_strand_id
1 'polypeptide(L)'
;METKVIEEIDNLLNLIEKYQLKGVVAQVNSLKELKYIISNHIELSTREKMNIHCSLFLPRGGLSELYYMDANIERMMSVNNQLSYAIDTIEKFLIAD
;
A
#
# COMPACT_ATOMS: atom_id res chain seq x y z
N MET A 1 1.25 -15.78 3.89
CA MET A 1 1.64 -14.37 3.83
C MET A 1 1.22 -13.67 2.54
N GLU A 2 1.42 -14.28 1.39
CA GLU A 2 1.06 -13.66 0.11
C GLU A 2 -0.44 -13.34 0.01
N THR A 3 -1.31 -14.25 0.48
CA THR A 3 -2.75 -14.01 0.51
C THR A 3 -3.09 -12.76 1.32
N LYS A 4 -2.44 -12.59 2.47
CA LYS A 4 -2.66 -11.44 3.34
C LYS A 4 -2.21 -10.15 2.66
N VAL A 5 -1.09 -10.19 1.95
CA VAL A 5 -0.59 -9.01 1.22
C VAL A 5 -1.57 -8.61 0.13
N ILE A 6 -2.10 -9.57 -0.62
CA ILE A 6 -3.09 -9.29 -1.67
C ILE A 6 -4.34 -8.66 -1.06
N GLU A 7 -4.84 -9.19 0.06
CA GLU A 7 -5.98 -8.60 0.76
C GLU A 7 -5.73 -7.15 1.14
N GLU A 8 -4.54 -6.86 1.68
CA GLU A 8 -4.23 -5.52 2.14
C GLU A 8 -3.98 -4.55 0.97
N ILE A 9 -3.45 -5.04 -0.15
CA ILE A 9 -3.36 -4.24 -1.37
C ILE A 9 -4.76 -3.84 -1.82
N ASP A 10 -5.69 -4.80 -1.87
CA ASP A 10 -7.07 -4.53 -2.26
C ASP A 10 -7.74 -3.55 -1.29
N ASN A 11 -7.55 -3.73 0.02
CA ASN A 11 -8.08 -2.83 1.02
C ASN A 11 -7.56 -1.42 0.84
N LEU A 12 -6.24 -1.29 0.62
CA LEU A 12 -5.61 0.02 0.42
C LEU A 12 -6.13 0.70 -0.85
N LEU A 13 -6.22 -0.03 -1.96
CA LEU A 13 -6.75 0.52 -3.21
C LEU A 13 -8.20 0.97 -3.05
N ASN A 14 -9.02 0.18 -2.33
CA ASN A 14 -10.41 0.54 -2.08
C ASN A 14 -10.53 1.80 -1.21
N LEU A 15 -9.68 1.94 -0.20
CA LEU A 15 -9.67 3.12 0.66
C LEU A 15 -9.26 4.38 -0.12
N ILE A 16 -8.24 4.25 -0.97
CA ILE A 16 -7.77 5.37 -1.81
C ILE A 16 -8.90 5.84 -2.73
N GLU A 17 -9.60 4.90 -3.36
CA GLU A 17 -10.71 5.22 -4.26
C GLU A 17 -11.91 5.78 -3.50
N LYS A 18 -12.33 5.12 -2.42
CA LYS A 18 -13.51 5.48 -1.65
C LYS A 18 -13.41 6.88 -1.05
N TYR A 19 -12.25 7.22 -0.52
CA TYR A 19 -12.02 8.52 0.12
C TYR A 19 -11.30 9.52 -0.78
N GLN A 20 -11.10 9.16 -2.06
CA GLN A 20 -10.50 10.03 -3.08
C GLN A 20 -9.17 10.63 -2.62
N LEU A 21 -8.31 9.77 -2.06
CA LEU A 21 -6.99 10.17 -1.61
C LEU A 21 -6.11 10.49 -2.82
N LYS A 22 -5.42 11.62 -2.78
CA LYS A 22 -4.68 12.15 -3.93
C LYS A 22 -3.18 12.07 -3.74
N GLY A 23 -2.45 12.29 -4.85
CA GLY A 23 -1.00 12.35 -4.82
C GLY A 23 -0.32 10.98 -4.84
N VAL A 24 -1.06 9.91 -5.14
CA VAL A 24 -0.53 8.55 -5.09
C VAL A 24 -0.78 7.76 -6.38
N VAL A 25 -0.92 8.45 -7.52
CA VAL A 25 -1.21 7.76 -8.80
C VAL A 25 -0.11 6.75 -9.15
N ALA A 26 1.15 7.14 -9.03
CA ALA A 26 2.27 6.23 -9.30
C ALA A 26 2.27 5.05 -8.33
N GLN A 27 1.98 5.29 -7.05
CA GLN A 27 1.91 4.25 -6.04
C GLN A 27 0.75 3.29 -6.30
N VAL A 28 -0.40 3.80 -6.73
CA VAL A 28 -1.55 2.95 -7.09
C VAL A 28 -1.16 2.00 -8.23
N ASN A 29 -0.48 2.51 -9.25
CA ASN A 29 -0.03 1.68 -10.36
C ASN A 29 0.96 0.61 -9.91
N SER A 30 1.90 0.98 -9.02
CA SER A 30 2.87 0.03 -8.46
C SER A 30 2.18 -1.04 -7.60
N LEU A 31 1.15 -0.67 -6.84
CA LEU A 31 0.38 -1.62 -6.04
C LEU A 31 -0.36 -2.62 -6.92
N LYS A 32 -0.96 -2.16 -8.01
CA LYS A 32 -1.66 -3.04 -8.97
C LYS A 32 -0.69 -4.02 -9.62
N GLU A 33 0.50 -3.55 -9.97
CA GLU A 33 1.54 -4.38 -10.53
C GLU A 33 2.02 -5.43 -9.52
N LEU A 34 2.25 -5.02 -8.28
CA LEU A 34 2.64 -5.94 -7.21
C LEU A 34 1.58 -7.01 -6.99
N LYS A 35 0.30 -6.63 -6.98
CA LYS A 35 -0.80 -7.58 -6.85
C LYS A 35 -0.79 -8.59 -8.00
N TYR A 36 -0.56 -8.15 -9.22
CA TYR A 36 -0.47 -9.02 -10.40
C TYR A 36 0.67 -10.03 -10.24
N ILE A 37 1.84 -9.54 -9.83
CA ILE A 37 3.03 -10.38 -9.64
C ILE A 37 2.75 -11.47 -8.60
N ILE A 38 2.21 -11.10 -7.44
CA ILE A 38 1.93 -12.05 -6.37
C ILE A 38 0.83 -13.03 -6.79
N SER A 39 -0.23 -12.54 -7.42
CA SER A 39 -1.38 -13.36 -7.83
C SER A 39 -0.99 -14.41 -8.87
N ASN A 40 0.03 -14.14 -9.67
CA ASN A 40 0.50 -15.07 -10.70
C ASN A 40 1.70 -15.89 -10.24
N HIS A 41 2.01 -15.84 -8.93
CA HIS A 41 3.11 -16.61 -8.33
C HIS A 41 4.46 -16.35 -8.99
N ILE A 42 4.66 -15.12 -9.47
CA ILE A 42 5.95 -14.70 -10.03
C ILE A 42 6.89 -14.42 -8.86
N GLU A 43 8.00 -15.11 -8.82
CA GLU A 43 8.97 -14.96 -7.73
C GLU A 43 9.73 -13.64 -7.86
N LEU A 44 9.82 -12.90 -6.75
CA LEU A 44 10.56 -11.65 -6.68
C LEU A 44 11.88 -11.86 -5.94
N SER A 45 12.97 -11.39 -6.56
CA SER A 45 14.26 -11.36 -5.88
C SER A 45 14.25 -10.26 -4.80
N THR A 46 15.21 -10.33 -3.88
CA THR A 46 15.37 -9.29 -2.86
C THR A 46 15.55 -7.91 -3.50
N ARG A 47 16.31 -7.84 -4.58
CA ARG A 47 16.55 -6.58 -5.30
C ARG A 47 15.25 -6.03 -5.90
N GLU A 48 14.45 -6.89 -6.51
CA GLU A 48 13.18 -6.49 -7.10
C GLU A 48 12.21 -5.98 -6.03
N LYS A 49 12.14 -6.65 -4.88
CA LYS A 49 11.34 -6.20 -3.74
C LYS A 49 11.80 -4.83 -3.26
N MET A 50 13.11 -4.61 -3.17
CA MET A 50 13.65 -3.32 -2.75
C MET A 50 13.31 -2.21 -3.75
N ASN A 51 13.36 -2.50 -5.05
CA ASN A 51 12.99 -1.54 -6.07
C ASN A 51 11.50 -1.14 -5.95
N ILE A 52 10.64 -2.11 -5.72
CA ILE A 52 9.21 -1.85 -5.51
C ILE A 52 9.01 -1.03 -4.23
N HIS A 53 9.70 -1.40 -3.16
CA HIS A 53 9.66 -0.64 -1.90
C HIS A 53 10.05 0.81 -2.13
N CYS A 54 11.11 1.07 -2.85
CA CYS A 54 11.55 2.43 -3.15
C CYS A 54 10.50 3.22 -3.95
N SER A 55 9.79 2.57 -4.87
CA SER A 55 8.77 3.26 -5.67
C SER A 55 7.52 3.58 -4.85
N LEU A 56 7.21 2.78 -3.83
CA LEU A 56 6.03 2.97 -2.97
C LEU A 56 6.32 3.90 -1.79
N PHE A 57 7.52 3.85 -1.24
CA PHE A 57 7.89 4.57 -0.01
C PHE A 57 8.95 5.64 -0.29
N LEU A 58 8.59 6.58 -1.17
CA LEU A 58 9.44 7.72 -1.48
C LEU A 58 9.59 8.61 -0.24
N PRO A 59 10.73 9.34 -0.10
CA PRO A 59 10.90 10.30 1.00
C PRO A 59 9.80 11.37 1.03
N ARG A 60 9.25 11.72 -0.14
CA ARG A 60 8.13 12.65 -0.26
C ARG A 60 7.12 12.09 -1.24
N GLY A 61 5.82 12.23 -0.89
CA GLY A 61 4.73 11.79 -1.76
C GLY A 61 4.55 10.29 -1.86
N GLY A 62 5.18 9.52 -0.98
CA GLY A 62 5.00 8.07 -0.94
C GLY A 62 3.83 7.66 -0.07
N LEU A 63 3.62 6.33 0.05
CA LEU A 63 2.51 5.78 0.84
C LEU A 63 2.57 6.18 2.31
N SER A 64 3.77 6.39 2.86
CA SER A 64 3.93 6.76 4.26
C SER A 64 3.34 8.14 4.59
N GLU A 65 3.11 8.98 3.58
CA GLU A 65 2.50 10.30 3.76
C GLU A 65 0.99 10.29 3.54
N LEU A 66 0.43 9.13 3.20
CA LEU A 66 -0.99 9.01 2.92
C LEU A 66 -1.79 9.19 4.21
N TYR A 67 -2.73 10.12 4.20
CA TYR A 67 -3.52 10.47 5.38
C TYR A 67 -4.91 10.94 4.97
N TYR A 68 -5.91 10.54 5.74
CA TYR A 68 -7.30 10.92 5.52
C TYR A 68 -7.75 11.94 6.56
N MET A 69 -8.34 13.05 6.09
CA MET A 69 -8.88 14.10 6.95
C MET A 69 -10.40 14.09 6.92
N ASP A 70 -11.03 14.17 8.09
CA ASP A 70 -12.48 14.19 8.24
C ASP A 70 -12.84 14.97 9.50
N ALA A 71 -13.93 15.72 9.45
CA ALA A 71 -14.47 16.41 10.62
C ALA A 71 -14.96 15.40 11.68
N ASN A 72 -15.38 14.20 11.25
CA ASN A 72 -15.73 13.11 12.16
C ASN A 72 -14.44 12.42 12.60
N ILE A 73 -14.05 12.67 13.85
CA ILE A 73 -12.77 12.17 14.40
C ILE A 73 -12.74 10.64 14.43
N GLU A 74 -13.84 10.00 14.79
CA GLU A 74 -13.88 8.52 14.86
C GLU A 74 -13.66 7.91 13.48
N ARG A 75 -14.30 8.45 12.44
CA ARG A 75 -14.11 7.99 11.08
C ARG A 75 -12.68 8.23 10.62
N MET A 76 -12.14 9.41 10.90
CA MET A 76 -10.78 9.76 10.54
C MET A 76 -9.78 8.78 11.15
N MET A 77 -9.90 8.48 12.44
CA MET A 77 -9.04 7.55 13.13
C MET A 77 -9.17 6.13 12.57
N SER A 78 -10.40 5.68 12.33
CA SER A 78 -10.66 4.36 11.80
C SER A 78 -10.03 4.19 10.41
N VAL A 79 -10.23 5.16 9.51
CA VAL A 79 -9.68 5.10 8.15
C VAL A 79 -8.15 5.13 8.20
N ASN A 80 -7.56 6.00 8.99
CA ASN A 80 -6.10 6.09 9.09
C ASN A 80 -5.49 4.84 9.71
N ASN A 81 -6.18 4.19 10.65
CA ASN A 81 -5.72 2.92 11.21
C ASN A 81 -5.72 1.82 10.14
N GLN A 82 -6.76 1.77 9.30
CA GLN A 82 -6.83 0.82 8.21
C GLN A 82 -5.73 1.08 7.17
N LEU A 83 -5.49 2.35 6.83
CA LEU A 83 -4.40 2.72 5.92
C LEU A 83 -3.05 2.27 6.49
N SER A 84 -2.79 2.57 7.76
CA SER A 84 -1.52 2.21 8.41
C SER A 84 -1.32 0.69 8.43
N TYR A 85 -2.36 -0.06 8.72
CA TYR A 85 -2.27 -1.52 8.77
C TYR A 85 -1.93 -2.10 7.39
N ALA A 86 -2.63 -1.65 6.36
CA ALA A 86 -2.40 -2.11 4.99
C ALA A 86 -0.99 -1.76 4.52
N ILE A 87 -0.57 -0.51 4.74
CA ILE A 87 0.75 -0.03 4.34
C ILE A 87 1.84 -0.82 5.06
N ASP A 88 1.70 -1.03 6.37
CA ASP A 88 2.67 -1.77 7.16
C ASP A 88 2.79 -3.22 6.70
N THR A 89 1.66 -3.87 6.40
CA THR A 89 1.65 -5.24 5.90
C THR A 89 2.40 -5.36 4.58
N ILE A 90 2.16 -4.43 3.66
CA ILE A 90 2.82 -4.42 2.36
C ILE A 90 4.32 -4.15 2.51
N GLU A 91 4.68 -3.18 3.34
CA GLU A 91 6.08 -2.85 3.59
C GLU A 91 6.84 -4.06 4.15
N LYS A 92 6.28 -4.73 5.14
CA LYS A 92 6.92 -5.91 5.75
C LYS A 92 7.15 -7.02 4.74
N PHE A 93 6.21 -7.23 3.84
CA PHE A 93 6.39 -8.22 2.77
C PHE A 93 7.59 -7.87 1.89
N LEU A 94 7.77 -6.60 1.57
CA LEU A 94 8.83 -6.14 0.67
C LEU A 94 10.22 -6.14 1.30
N ILE A 95 10.31 -5.85 2.60
CA ILE A 95 11.61 -5.73 3.28
C ILE A 95 11.97 -6.93 4.15
N ALA A 96 11.04 -7.81 4.43
CA ALA A 96 11.30 -9.03 5.20
C ALA A 96 11.97 -10.08 4.32
N ASP A 97 12.94 -10.76 4.85
CA ASP A 97 13.61 -11.85 4.17
C ASP A 97 12.94 -13.19 4.44
#